data_01e6159662326648eac2a08ad9d29ed7
#
_entry.id   01e6159662326648eac2a08ad9d29ed7
#
_cell.length_a   1.000
_cell.length_b   1.000
_cell.length_c   1.000
_cell.angle_alpha   90.00
_cell.angle_beta   90.00
_cell.angle_gamma   90.00
#
_symmetry.space_group_name_H-M   'P 1'
#
loop_
_entity.id
_entity.type
_entity.pdbx_description
1 polymer ?
#
loop_
_entity_poly.entity_id
_entity_poly.type
_entity_poly.pdbx_seq_one_letter_code
_entity_poly.pdbx_strand_id
1 'polypeptide(L)'
;MSEKLFVSGDEAVALAVRQAKPHVIAAYPITPQTIVVERLSDFVEDGSLNSQYMYVESEHSAMSACLGASAIGARTFTATSSQGLLYMVEGLHYASGSRFPIVMMNANRSIAAPWNIYGDQRDSLAELESGWIQLYAENAQEAYDTILEAYKVAEDPDVMLPVMVNLDGFVLTHTYELLHTVDQDKVDAYIPYQQFANRMDLDNPKATCITAGPLYNMEFRYQQHQAMLNAAEKIKAADKAFGETFGRSYGGVVEAYKCDDAEAILITLGSVAGTTRCVVDEMREQGKKVGLLKIRCMRPFPAKEIVEIVKNAKFVGVLEKDVSFGFEGVVYTDVSSALKSAGVEIPAANYVGGLGGRSIYKTDIEKIYEELLAGTAKVGEASFVNLRRDICGA
;
A
#
# COMPACT_ATOMS: atom_id res chain seq x y z
N MET A 1 -6.76 -2.88 -26.88
CA MET A 1 -5.34 -2.85 -27.31
C MET A 1 -4.55 -2.13 -26.22
N SER A 2 -3.36 -2.62 -25.91
CA SER A 2 -2.45 -1.95 -24.99
C SER A 2 -1.94 -0.64 -25.58
N GLU A 3 -1.83 0.40 -24.77
CA GLU A 3 -1.42 1.74 -25.18
C GLU A 3 -0.23 2.23 -24.36
N LYS A 4 0.53 3.15 -24.94
CA LYS A 4 1.57 3.89 -24.22
C LYS A 4 1.07 5.29 -23.97
N LEU A 5 0.95 5.67 -22.71
CA LEU A 5 0.42 6.95 -22.28
C LEU A 5 1.43 7.67 -21.39
N PHE A 6 1.41 8.99 -21.40
CA PHE A 6 2.20 9.80 -20.47
C PHE A 6 1.22 10.45 -19.50
N VAL A 7 1.13 9.91 -18.29
CA VAL A 7 0.07 10.20 -17.32
C VAL A 7 0.62 10.33 -15.91
N SER A 8 -0.14 10.96 -15.03
CA SER A 8 0.13 11.01 -13.60
C SER A 8 -0.25 9.69 -12.93
N GLY A 9 0.24 9.47 -11.69
CA GLY A 9 -0.14 8.28 -10.92
C GLY A 9 -1.64 8.20 -10.64
N ASP A 10 -2.29 9.34 -10.41
CA ASP A 10 -3.76 9.39 -10.25
C ASP A 10 -4.48 8.95 -11.52
N GLU A 11 -4.05 9.44 -12.69
CA GLU A 11 -4.63 9.02 -13.98
C GLU A 11 -4.36 7.53 -14.24
N ALA A 12 -3.18 7.02 -13.88
CA ALA A 12 -2.84 5.61 -13.99
C ALA A 12 -3.80 4.73 -13.16
N VAL A 13 -4.08 5.12 -11.91
CA VAL A 13 -5.06 4.44 -11.06
C VAL A 13 -6.46 4.49 -11.68
N ALA A 14 -6.91 5.66 -12.14
CA ALA A 14 -8.23 5.80 -12.78
C ALA A 14 -8.38 4.89 -14.01
N LEU A 15 -7.32 4.76 -14.85
CA LEU A 15 -7.29 3.85 -15.99
C LEU A 15 -7.39 2.37 -15.57
N ALA A 16 -6.69 1.96 -14.51
CA ALA A 16 -6.76 0.61 -13.97
C ALA A 16 -8.16 0.30 -13.41
N VAL A 17 -8.74 1.22 -12.66
CA VAL A 17 -10.12 1.08 -12.13
C VAL A 17 -11.14 0.98 -13.26
N ARG A 18 -11.02 1.80 -14.32
CA ARG A 18 -11.85 1.67 -15.51
C ARG A 18 -11.79 0.25 -16.09
N GLN A 19 -10.58 -0.32 -16.19
CA GLN A 19 -10.42 -1.69 -16.73
C GLN A 19 -10.92 -2.77 -15.75
N ALA A 20 -10.88 -2.54 -14.45
CA ALA A 20 -11.43 -3.45 -13.45
C ALA A 20 -12.96 -3.46 -13.41
N LYS A 21 -13.62 -2.44 -14.00
CA LYS A 21 -15.06 -2.33 -14.13
C LYS A 21 -15.83 -2.50 -12.81
N PRO A 22 -15.56 -1.69 -11.76
CA PRO A 22 -16.38 -1.75 -10.56
C PRO A 22 -17.84 -1.40 -10.88
N HIS A 23 -18.79 -2.01 -10.17
CA HIS A 23 -20.21 -1.71 -10.32
C HIS A 23 -20.58 -0.38 -9.69
N VAL A 24 -19.93 -0.05 -8.55
CA VAL A 24 -20.17 1.18 -7.80
C VAL A 24 -18.85 1.86 -7.46
N ILE A 25 -18.80 3.16 -7.71
CA ILE A 25 -17.75 4.06 -7.29
C ILE A 25 -18.40 5.09 -6.37
N ALA A 26 -17.93 5.20 -5.13
CA ALA A 26 -18.37 6.25 -4.24
C ALA A 26 -17.14 7.00 -3.71
N ALA A 27 -17.11 8.32 -3.88
CA ALA A 27 -15.96 9.11 -3.52
C ALA A 27 -16.34 10.52 -3.07
N TYR A 28 -15.48 11.08 -2.22
CA TYR A 28 -15.45 12.49 -1.86
C TYR A 28 -14.09 13.07 -2.22
N PRO A 29 -14.01 14.18 -2.97
CA PRO A 29 -12.76 14.73 -3.47
C PRO A 29 -11.92 15.30 -2.33
N ILE A 30 -10.67 14.87 -2.24
CA ILE A 30 -9.66 15.38 -1.31
C ILE A 30 -8.29 15.40 -1.99
N THR A 31 -7.54 16.52 -1.88
CA THR A 31 -6.18 16.61 -2.39
C THR A 31 -5.24 15.60 -1.67
N PRO A 32 -4.37 14.84 -2.36
CA PRO A 32 -4.06 14.89 -3.81
C PRO A 32 -4.74 13.81 -4.67
N GLN A 33 -5.78 13.12 -4.22
CA GLN A 33 -6.48 12.08 -5.00
C GLN A 33 -7.57 12.60 -5.95
N THR A 34 -7.86 13.90 -5.98
CA THR A 34 -9.01 14.48 -6.70
C THR A 34 -9.04 14.08 -8.19
N ILE A 35 -7.88 14.02 -8.85
CA ILE A 35 -7.76 13.62 -10.26
C ILE A 35 -8.33 12.21 -10.51
N VAL A 36 -8.15 11.28 -9.58
CA VAL A 36 -8.70 9.92 -9.72
C VAL A 36 -10.21 9.95 -9.87
N VAL A 37 -10.89 10.65 -8.95
CA VAL A 37 -12.36 10.69 -8.92
C VAL A 37 -12.94 11.51 -10.08
N GLU A 38 -12.27 12.59 -10.50
CA GLU A 38 -12.64 13.35 -11.69
C GLU A 38 -12.55 12.49 -12.95
N ARG A 39 -11.43 11.78 -13.17
CA ARG A 39 -11.28 10.89 -14.33
C ARG A 39 -12.27 9.74 -14.33
N LEU A 40 -12.58 9.17 -13.17
CA LEU A 40 -13.60 8.11 -13.07
C LEU A 40 -15.00 8.64 -13.39
N SER A 41 -15.31 9.87 -12.96
CA SER A 41 -16.55 10.55 -13.34
C SER A 41 -16.64 10.78 -14.86
N ASP A 42 -15.55 11.28 -15.47
CA ASP A 42 -15.46 11.48 -16.92
C ASP A 42 -15.71 10.17 -17.68
N PHE A 43 -15.11 9.04 -17.25
CA PHE A 43 -15.30 7.74 -17.89
C PHE A 43 -16.73 7.19 -17.76
N VAL A 44 -17.44 7.53 -16.68
CA VAL A 44 -18.85 7.17 -16.54
C VAL A 44 -19.72 8.06 -17.43
N GLU A 45 -19.42 9.37 -17.51
CA GLU A 45 -20.18 10.34 -18.31
C GLU A 45 -20.03 10.07 -19.80
N ASP A 46 -18.81 9.73 -20.28
CA ASP A 46 -18.55 9.42 -21.69
C ASP A 46 -18.97 8.00 -22.10
N GLY A 47 -19.44 7.18 -21.13
CA GLY A 47 -19.90 5.81 -21.34
C GLY A 47 -18.78 4.76 -21.48
N SER A 48 -17.51 5.14 -21.30
CA SER A 48 -16.39 4.19 -21.36
C SER A 48 -16.26 3.31 -20.10
N LEU A 49 -16.97 3.67 -19.03
CA LEU A 49 -17.12 2.89 -17.81
C LEU A 49 -18.58 2.77 -17.40
N ASN A 50 -19.10 1.57 -17.41
CA ASN A 50 -20.47 1.29 -16.97
C ASN A 50 -20.52 1.03 -15.45
N SER A 51 -20.48 2.11 -14.66
CA SER A 51 -20.53 2.08 -13.19
C SER A 51 -21.56 3.06 -12.68
N GLN A 52 -22.15 2.77 -11.50
CA GLN A 52 -22.88 3.77 -10.74
C GLN A 52 -21.86 4.64 -10.00
N TYR A 53 -21.69 5.88 -10.44
CA TYR A 53 -20.86 6.86 -9.74
C TYR A 53 -21.72 7.63 -8.72
N MET A 54 -21.28 7.66 -7.45
CA MET A 54 -21.99 8.31 -6.36
C MET A 54 -21.15 9.46 -5.78
N TYR A 55 -21.62 10.69 -5.99
CA TYR A 55 -21.12 11.84 -5.26
C TYR A 55 -21.75 11.87 -3.87
N VAL A 56 -20.92 11.95 -2.85
CA VAL A 56 -21.33 11.94 -1.44
C VAL A 56 -20.78 13.18 -0.72
N GLU A 57 -21.29 13.47 0.46
CA GLU A 57 -20.96 14.68 1.20
C GLU A 57 -19.75 14.52 2.14
N SER A 58 -19.23 13.30 2.27
CA SER A 58 -18.06 13.01 3.11
C SER A 58 -17.40 11.66 2.76
N GLU A 59 -16.16 11.48 3.21
CA GLU A 59 -15.45 10.21 3.09
C GLU A 59 -16.15 9.09 3.87
N HIS A 60 -16.70 9.40 5.04
CA HIS A 60 -17.48 8.43 5.80
C HIS A 60 -18.69 7.91 5.01
N SER A 61 -19.40 8.80 4.30
CA SER A 61 -20.52 8.42 3.43
C SER A 61 -20.04 7.63 2.20
N ALA A 62 -18.86 7.95 1.64
CA ALA A 62 -18.27 7.18 0.55
C ALA A 62 -18.02 5.72 0.98
N MET A 63 -17.41 5.51 2.14
CA MET A 63 -17.18 4.17 2.68
C MET A 63 -18.51 3.47 2.99
N SER A 64 -19.48 4.17 3.56
CA SER A 64 -20.82 3.60 3.86
C SER A 64 -21.54 3.15 2.60
N ALA A 65 -21.43 3.91 1.50
CA ALA A 65 -21.98 3.52 0.20
C ALA A 65 -21.29 2.27 -0.36
N CYS A 66 -19.95 2.20 -0.27
CA CYS A 66 -19.18 1.02 -0.67
C CYS A 66 -19.57 -0.22 0.18
N LEU A 67 -19.77 -0.07 1.48
CA LEU A 67 -20.23 -1.15 2.35
C LEU A 67 -21.59 -1.69 1.91
N GLY A 68 -22.57 -0.80 1.69
CA GLY A 68 -23.89 -1.18 1.22
C GLY A 68 -23.87 -1.88 -0.14
N ALA A 69 -23.10 -1.36 -1.09
CA ALA A 69 -22.94 -1.95 -2.41
C ALA A 69 -22.22 -3.31 -2.34
N SER A 70 -21.18 -3.44 -1.56
CA SER A 70 -20.46 -4.70 -1.39
C SER A 70 -21.32 -5.76 -0.69
N ALA A 71 -22.18 -5.36 0.24
CA ALA A 71 -23.11 -6.26 0.94
C ALA A 71 -24.10 -6.96 0.01
N ILE A 72 -24.44 -6.36 -1.13
CA ILE A 72 -25.28 -6.99 -2.17
C ILE A 72 -24.45 -7.67 -3.28
N GLY A 73 -23.14 -7.70 -3.12
CA GLY A 73 -22.23 -8.40 -4.04
C GLY A 73 -21.62 -7.52 -5.14
N ALA A 74 -21.79 -6.20 -5.11
CA ALA A 74 -21.18 -5.33 -6.11
C ALA A 74 -19.67 -5.22 -5.91
N ARG A 75 -18.89 -5.26 -7.00
CA ARG A 75 -17.50 -4.82 -7.03
C ARG A 75 -17.46 -3.30 -6.81
N THR A 76 -16.68 -2.81 -5.87
CA THR A 76 -16.67 -1.40 -5.47
C THR A 76 -15.29 -0.77 -5.52
N PHE A 77 -15.25 0.54 -5.68
CA PHE A 77 -14.04 1.35 -5.58
C PHE A 77 -14.31 2.65 -4.82
N THR A 78 -13.32 3.07 -4.03
CA THR A 78 -13.25 4.41 -3.45
C THR A 78 -11.82 4.92 -3.46
N ALA A 79 -11.64 6.23 -3.29
CA ALA A 79 -10.32 6.84 -3.15
C ALA A 79 -10.37 7.94 -2.09
N THR A 80 -9.28 8.09 -1.34
CA THR A 80 -9.16 9.06 -0.25
C THR A 80 -7.72 9.47 0.03
N SER A 81 -7.52 10.24 1.10
CA SER A 81 -6.22 10.75 1.55
C SER A 81 -6.31 11.27 2.99
N SER A 82 -5.26 11.11 3.81
CA SER A 82 -5.06 11.83 5.07
C SER A 82 -6.26 11.77 6.04
N GLN A 83 -6.77 12.95 6.45
CA GLN A 83 -7.96 13.04 7.31
C GLN A 83 -9.19 12.35 6.72
N GLY A 84 -9.31 12.30 5.39
CA GLY A 84 -10.37 11.55 4.74
C GLY A 84 -10.30 10.06 5.04
N LEU A 85 -9.10 9.46 5.04
CA LEU A 85 -8.90 8.08 5.46
C LEU A 85 -9.28 7.90 6.94
N LEU A 86 -8.82 8.80 7.82
CA LEU A 86 -9.15 8.75 9.24
C LEU A 86 -10.66 8.95 9.50
N TYR A 87 -11.35 9.72 8.66
CA TYR A 87 -12.79 9.88 8.77
C TYR A 87 -13.57 8.63 8.33
N MET A 88 -12.94 7.72 7.58
CA MET A 88 -13.50 6.42 7.20
C MET A 88 -13.26 5.30 8.24
N VAL A 89 -12.52 5.52 9.33
CA VAL A 89 -11.97 4.45 10.21
C VAL A 89 -13.05 3.47 10.67
N GLU A 90 -14.20 3.95 11.14
CA GLU A 90 -15.30 3.08 11.52
C GLU A 90 -15.70 2.14 10.38
N GLY A 91 -15.87 2.70 9.18
CA GLY A 91 -16.20 1.96 7.97
C GLY A 91 -15.10 0.97 7.53
N LEU A 92 -13.83 1.30 7.75
CA LEU A 92 -12.71 0.39 7.45
C LEU A 92 -12.83 -0.89 8.28
N HIS A 93 -13.08 -0.77 9.58
CA HIS A 93 -13.27 -1.93 10.47
C HIS A 93 -14.53 -2.73 10.12
N TYR A 94 -15.61 -2.06 9.70
CA TYR A 94 -16.82 -2.75 9.21
C TYR A 94 -16.54 -3.52 7.92
N ALA A 95 -15.82 -2.94 6.96
CA ALA A 95 -15.51 -3.61 5.70
C ALA A 95 -14.72 -4.91 5.91
N SER A 96 -13.64 -4.84 6.68
CA SER A 96 -12.77 -5.97 6.95
C SER A 96 -13.45 -7.04 7.83
N GLY A 97 -14.15 -6.61 8.89
CA GLY A 97 -14.89 -7.50 9.80
C GLY A 97 -16.07 -8.20 9.12
N SER A 98 -16.71 -7.54 8.17
CA SER A 98 -17.79 -8.14 7.34
C SER A 98 -17.28 -8.89 6.12
N ARG A 99 -15.96 -8.90 5.89
CA ARG A 99 -15.32 -9.62 4.79
C ARG A 99 -15.80 -9.12 3.41
N PHE A 100 -15.89 -7.80 3.24
CA PHE A 100 -16.26 -7.16 1.99
C PHE A 100 -15.02 -6.79 1.17
N PRO A 101 -14.90 -7.27 -0.08
CA PRO A 101 -13.71 -7.09 -0.91
C PRO A 101 -13.70 -5.73 -1.61
N ILE A 102 -13.68 -4.65 -0.83
CA ILE A 102 -13.61 -3.27 -1.32
C ILE A 102 -12.17 -2.96 -1.73
N VAL A 103 -11.96 -2.37 -2.89
CA VAL A 103 -10.65 -1.83 -3.30
C VAL A 103 -10.66 -0.32 -3.12
N MET A 104 -9.61 0.20 -2.49
CA MET A 104 -9.42 1.63 -2.26
C MET A 104 -8.04 2.07 -2.70
N MET A 105 -7.93 3.25 -3.31
CA MET A 105 -6.68 3.98 -3.45
C MET A 105 -6.57 5.00 -2.33
N ASN A 106 -5.42 5.02 -1.65
CA ASN A 106 -5.09 6.06 -0.69
C ASN A 106 -3.88 6.87 -1.19
N ALA A 107 -4.10 8.15 -1.48
CA ALA A 107 -3.02 9.09 -1.77
C ALA A 107 -2.41 9.55 -0.45
N ASN A 108 -1.34 8.91 -0.02
CA ASN A 108 -0.69 9.18 1.26
C ASN A 108 -0.40 10.67 1.43
N ARG A 109 -0.94 11.26 2.48
CA ARG A 109 -0.77 12.66 2.83
C ARG A 109 -0.65 12.82 4.34
N SER A 110 0.20 13.76 4.74
CA SER A 110 0.43 14.11 6.14
C SER A 110 -0.88 14.43 6.89
N ILE A 111 -0.95 14.00 8.13
CA ILE A 111 -2.11 14.24 9.01
C ILE A 111 -1.93 15.59 9.72
N ALA A 112 -2.96 16.45 9.70
CA ALA A 112 -3.00 17.69 10.46
C ALA A 112 -3.19 17.40 11.98
N ALA A 113 -2.76 18.26 12.88
CA ALA A 113 -2.00 19.48 12.74
C ALA A 113 -0.49 19.23 12.95
N PRO A 114 0.40 20.04 12.33
CA PRO A 114 0.09 21.19 11.47
C PRO A 114 -0.50 20.74 10.11
N TRP A 115 -1.37 21.57 9.52
CA TRP A 115 -2.01 21.25 8.27
C TRP A 115 -1.02 21.31 7.10
N ASN A 116 -1.01 20.27 6.28
CA ASN A 116 -0.12 20.12 5.13
C ASN A 116 -0.80 19.23 4.08
N ILE A 117 -0.62 19.54 2.81
CA ILE A 117 -1.20 18.76 1.69
C ILE A 117 -0.21 17.76 1.09
N TYR A 118 1.09 17.84 1.44
CA TYR A 118 2.13 16.97 0.89
C TYR A 118 2.23 15.62 1.61
N GLY A 119 2.86 14.66 0.92
CA GLY A 119 2.85 13.25 1.30
C GLY A 119 3.75 12.90 2.48
N ASP A 120 3.24 12.07 3.35
CA ASP A 120 3.94 11.10 4.19
C ASP A 120 3.03 9.88 4.37
N GLN A 121 3.46 8.84 5.07
CA GLN A 121 2.71 7.59 5.12
C GLN A 121 1.97 7.38 6.46
N ARG A 122 1.92 8.40 7.32
CA ARG A 122 1.29 8.31 8.63
C ARG A 122 -0.21 8.03 8.60
N ASP A 123 -0.90 8.43 7.53
CA ASP A 123 -2.33 8.16 7.36
C ASP A 123 -2.62 6.66 7.23
N SER A 124 -2.01 5.97 6.27
CA SER A 124 -2.24 4.54 6.08
C SER A 124 -1.58 3.68 7.17
N LEU A 125 -0.41 4.09 7.68
CA LEU A 125 0.28 3.35 8.74
C LEU A 125 -0.43 3.46 10.10
N ALA A 126 -1.23 4.51 10.33
CA ALA A 126 -2.13 4.58 11.49
C ALA A 126 -3.25 3.53 11.44
N GLU A 127 -3.58 3.00 10.25
CA GLU A 127 -4.68 2.07 10.00
C GLU A 127 -4.22 0.61 9.81
N LEU A 128 -3.03 0.25 10.30
CA LEU A 128 -2.50 -1.13 10.19
C LEU A 128 -3.37 -2.18 10.89
N GLU A 129 -4.15 -1.79 11.89
CA GLU A 129 -5.03 -2.67 12.65
C GLU A 129 -6.47 -2.73 12.11
N SER A 130 -6.77 -1.98 11.06
CA SER A 130 -8.11 -1.94 10.46
C SER A 130 -8.54 -3.24 9.79
N GLY A 131 -7.61 -4.18 9.55
CA GLY A 131 -7.86 -5.45 8.88
C GLY A 131 -7.92 -5.35 7.35
N TRP A 132 -7.43 -4.25 6.80
CA TRP A 132 -7.22 -4.07 5.37
C TRP A 132 -5.85 -4.62 4.93
N ILE A 133 -5.83 -5.24 3.76
CA ILE A 133 -4.57 -5.51 3.07
C ILE A 133 -4.02 -4.16 2.59
N GLN A 134 -2.74 -3.90 2.86
CA GLN A 134 -2.11 -2.61 2.49
C GLN A 134 -0.92 -2.84 1.56
N LEU A 135 -1.05 -2.39 0.32
CA LEU A 135 -0.03 -2.43 -0.72
C LEU A 135 0.51 -1.02 -1.00
N TYR A 136 1.80 -0.91 -1.28
CA TYR A 136 2.49 0.37 -1.55
C TYR A 136 3.18 0.33 -2.90
N ALA A 137 2.86 1.26 -3.77
CA ALA A 137 3.44 1.37 -5.10
C ALA A 137 4.68 2.30 -5.11
N GLU A 138 5.64 2.00 -5.98
CA GLU A 138 6.87 2.75 -6.17
C GLU A 138 6.75 3.83 -7.26
N ASN A 139 5.92 3.59 -8.28
CA ASN A 139 5.73 4.45 -9.45
C ASN A 139 4.34 4.27 -10.05
N ALA A 140 3.99 5.07 -11.07
CA ALA A 140 2.67 5.05 -11.70
C ALA A 140 2.35 3.71 -12.39
N GLN A 141 3.34 3.04 -12.98
CA GLN A 141 3.13 1.72 -13.60
C GLN A 141 2.76 0.67 -12.57
N GLU A 142 3.50 0.61 -11.46
CA GLU A 142 3.19 -0.32 -10.37
C GLU A 142 1.83 0.01 -9.74
N ALA A 143 1.48 1.28 -9.58
CA ALA A 143 0.18 1.67 -9.05
C ALA A 143 -0.97 1.16 -9.91
N TYR A 144 -0.88 1.34 -11.23
CA TYR A 144 -1.84 0.81 -12.20
C TYR A 144 -1.96 -0.72 -12.11
N ASP A 145 -0.83 -1.43 -12.14
CA ASP A 145 -0.81 -2.89 -12.12
C ASP A 145 -1.33 -3.43 -10.77
N THR A 146 -0.95 -2.78 -9.66
CA THR A 146 -1.37 -3.17 -8.30
C THR A 146 -2.88 -3.00 -8.08
N ILE A 147 -3.54 -2.02 -8.70
CA ILE A 147 -5.02 -1.90 -8.63
C ILE A 147 -5.68 -3.15 -9.24
N LEU A 148 -5.19 -3.67 -10.36
CA LEU A 148 -5.72 -4.88 -10.97
C LEU A 148 -5.46 -6.11 -10.09
N GLU A 149 -4.25 -6.22 -9.53
CA GLU A 149 -3.92 -7.29 -8.57
C GLU A 149 -4.77 -7.20 -7.30
N ALA A 150 -5.06 -5.98 -6.81
CA ALA A 150 -5.86 -5.76 -5.62
C ALA A 150 -7.26 -6.37 -5.73
N TYR A 151 -7.93 -6.23 -6.87
CA TYR A 151 -9.22 -6.89 -7.11
C TYR A 151 -9.10 -8.41 -7.10
N LYS A 152 -8.05 -8.96 -7.73
CA LYS A 152 -7.83 -10.40 -7.75
C LYS A 152 -7.62 -10.96 -6.35
N VAL A 153 -6.91 -10.26 -5.50
CA VAL A 153 -6.64 -10.67 -4.11
C VAL A 153 -7.87 -10.46 -3.22
N ALA A 154 -8.51 -9.28 -3.31
CA ALA A 154 -9.66 -8.95 -2.48
C ALA A 154 -10.82 -9.94 -2.67
N GLU A 155 -11.10 -10.31 -3.93
CA GLU A 155 -12.21 -11.17 -4.32
C GLU A 155 -11.90 -12.67 -4.23
N ASP A 156 -10.67 -13.05 -3.87
CA ASP A 156 -10.31 -14.48 -3.68
C ASP A 156 -11.14 -15.07 -2.52
N PRO A 157 -11.82 -16.21 -2.71
CA PRO A 157 -12.69 -16.82 -1.69
C PRO A 157 -11.99 -17.15 -0.37
N ASP A 158 -10.68 -17.42 -0.38
CA ASP A 158 -9.90 -17.72 0.83
C ASP A 158 -9.46 -16.44 1.56
N VAL A 159 -9.62 -15.28 0.91
CA VAL A 159 -9.25 -13.95 1.43
C VAL A 159 -10.50 -13.15 1.78
N MET A 160 -11.27 -12.72 0.80
CA MET A 160 -12.46 -11.86 1.00
C MET A 160 -12.19 -10.75 2.01
N LEU A 161 -11.15 -9.94 1.77
CA LEU A 161 -10.77 -8.79 2.59
C LEU A 161 -10.60 -7.56 1.70
N PRO A 162 -10.86 -6.38 2.25
CA PRO A 162 -10.63 -5.14 1.50
C PRO A 162 -9.13 -4.89 1.30
N VAL A 163 -8.79 -4.21 0.21
CA VAL A 163 -7.40 -3.87 -0.18
C VAL A 163 -7.26 -2.37 -0.36
N MET A 164 -6.25 -1.80 0.28
CA MET A 164 -5.82 -0.42 0.13
C MET A 164 -4.52 -0.38 -0.68
N VAL A 165 -4.52 0.33 -1.79
CA VAL A 165 -3.33 0.62 -2.60
C VAL A 165 -2.87 2.03 -2.30
N ASN A 166 -1.66 2.16 -1.77
CA ASN A 166 -1.09 3.40 -1.26
C ASN A 166 -0.10 4.00 -2.26
N LEU A 167 -0.25 5.28 -2.54
CA LEU A 167 0.63 6.07 -3.39
C LEU A 167 1.12 7.30 -2.62
N ASP A 168 2.42 7.56 -2.65
CA ASP A 168 2.98 8.79 -2.06
C ASP A 168 2.38 10.04 -2.72
N GLY A 169 1.62 10.81 -1.95
CA GLY A 169 0.93 12.01 -2.42
C GLY A 169 1.88 13.05 -3.02
N PHE A 170 1.47 13.69 -4.09
CA PHE A 170 2.22 14.58 -4.97
C PHE A 170 3.39 13.92 -5.70
N VAL A 171 4.21 13.13 -5.03
CA VAL A 171 5.37 12.48 -5.66
C VAL A 171 4.92 11.49 -6.74
N LEU A 172 3.98 10.63 -6.44
CA LEU A 172 3.43 9.68 -7.43
C LEU A 172 2.15 10.20 -8.05
N THR A 173 1.25 10.76 -7.27
CA THR A 173 -0.08 11.15 -7.74
C THR A 173 -0.04 12.23 -8.84
N HIS A 174 0.96 13.14 -8.83
CA HIS A 174 1.04 14.27 -9.74
C HIS A 174 2.27 14.26 -10.65
N THR A 175 3.20 13.30 -10.50
CA THR A 175 4.32 13.15 -11.43
C THR A 175 3.85 12.38 -12.65
N TYR A 176 4.16 12.91 -13.83
CA TYR A 176 3.86 12.28 -15.11
C TYR A 176 4.94 11.26 -15.48
N GLU A 177 4.52 10.05 -15.79
CA GLU A 177 5.38 8.94 -16.17
C GLU A 177 4.84 8.21 -17.40
N LEU A 178 5.70 7.44 -18.06
CA LEU A 178 5.27 6.58 -19.15
C LEU A 178 4.55 5.36 -18.60
N LEU A 179 3.28 5.23 -18.94
CA LEU A 179 2.43 4.09 -18.59
C LEU A 179 2.22 3.17 -19.79
N HIS A 180 2.35 1.88 -19.58
CA HIS A 180 1.97 0.84 -20.52
C HIS A 180 0.70 0.15 -20.00
N THR A 181 -0.45 0.48 -20.60
CA THR A 181 -1.72 -0.19 -20.26
C THR A 181 -1.72 -1.63 -20.78
N VAL A 182 -2.67 -2.43 -20.32
CA VAL A 182 -2.85 -3.82 -20.74
C VAL A 182 -4.15 -4.02 -21.55
N ASP A 183 -4.23 -5.09 -22.32
CA ASP A 183 -5.41 -5.40 -23.12
C ASP A 183 -6.61 -5.76 -22.24
N GLN A 184 -7.78 -5.16 -22.52
CA GLN A 184 -9.00 -5.34 -21.74
C GLN A 184 -9.44 -6.81 -21.65
N ASP A 185 -9.40 -7.57 -22.75
CA ASP A 185 -9.79 -8.97 -22.77
C ASP A 185 -8.92 -9.82 -21.81
N LYS A 186 -7.64 -9.47 -21.69
CA LYS A 186 -6.73 -10.12 -20.74
C LYS A 186 -7.06 -9.73 -19.31
N VAL A 187 -7.44 -8.46 -19.05
CA VAL A 187 -7.89 -8.01 -17.74
C VAL A 187 -9.16 -8.75 -17.33
N ASP A 188 -10.14 -8.84 -18.23
CA ASP A 188 -11.41 -9.55 -17.97
C ASP A 188 -11.18 -11.04 -17.65
N ALA A 189 -10.17 -11.66 -18.26
CA ALA A 189 -9.76 -13.02 -17.93
C ALA A 189 -8.96 -13.13 -16.63
N TYR A 190 -8.15 -12.10 -16.29
CA TYR A 190 -7.33 -12.07 -15.10
C TYR A 190 -8.14 -11.81 -13.81
N ILE A 191 -9.14 -10.91 -13.87
CA ILE A 191 -10.05 -10.56 -12.76
C ILE A 191 -11.51 -10.70 -13.15
N PRO A 192 -11.95 -11.93 -13.56
CA PRO A 192 -13.35 -12.13 -13.90
C PRO A 192 -14.24 -11.82 -12.70
N TYR A 193 -15.34 -11.10 -12.93
CA TYR A 193 -16.29 -10.86 -11.84
C TYR A 193 -16.94 -12.17 -11.41
N GLN A 194 -16.96 -12.40 -10.11
CA GLN A 194 -17.65 -13.54 -9.49
C GLN A 194 -18.54 -13.03 -8.35
N GLN A 195 -19.68 -13.69 -8.18
CA GLN A 195 -20.55 -13.37 -7.06
C GLN A 195 -19.88 -13.74 -5.74
N PHE A 196 -19.82 -12.79 -4.82
CA PHE A 196 -19.22 -13.00 -3.51
C PHE A 196 -20.05 -13.97 -2.67
N ALA A 197 -19.38 -14.92 -2.03
CA ALA A 197 -20.05 -15.87 -1.12
C ALA A 197 -20.67 -15.16 0.11
N ASN A 198 -20.11 -14.00 0.49
CA ASN A 198 -20.53 -13.22 1.65
C ASN A 198 -21.46 -12.05 1.28
N ARG A 199 -22.30 -12.20 0.29
CA ARG A 199 -23.31 -11.21 -0.07
C ARG A 199 -24.67 -11.52 0.52
N MET A 200 -25.54 -10.51 0.55
CA MET A 200 -26.97 -10.69 0.75
C MET A 200 -27.55 -11.51 -0.39
N ASP A 201 -28.25 -12.60 -0.07
CA ASP A 201 -28.84 -13.51 -1.04
C ASP A 201 -30.30 -13.71 -0.64
N LEU A 202 -31.23 -13.32 -1.52
CA LEU A 202 -32.67 -13.41 -1.26
C LEU A 202 -33.18 -14.84 -1.26
N ASP A 203 -32.55 -15.72 -2.03
CA ASP A 203 -32.90 -17.14 -2.11
C ASP A 203 -32.28 -17.96 -0.96
N ASN A 204 -31.20 -17.46 -0.35
CA ASN A 204 -30.55 -18.05 0.80
C ASN A 204 -30.12 -16.94 1.79
N PRO A 205 -31.10 -16.37 2.52
CA PRO A 205 -30.86 -15.20 3.37
C PRO A 205 -29.81 -15.45 4.43
N LYS A 206 -28.81 -14.55 4.48
CA LYS A 206 -27.74 -14.53 5.48
C LYS A 206 -27.70 -13.18 6.16
N ALA A 207 -27.37 -13.17 7.45
CA ALA A 207 -27.04 -11.94 8.14
C ALA A 207 -25.64 -11.49 7.72
N THR A 208 -25.51 -10.22 7.34
CA THR A 208 -24.24 -9.52 7.14
C THR A 208 -24.05 -8.49 8.23
N CYS A 209 -22.81 -8.06 8.50
CA CYS A 209 -22.52 -7.08 9.57
C CYS A 209 -23.13 -7.51 10.91
N ILE A 210 -22.99 -8.76 11.29
CA ILE A 210 -23.65 -9.37 12.45
C ILE A 210 -23.13 -8.81 13.78
N THR A 211 -24.00 -8.79 14.77
CA THR A 211 -23.60 -8.61 16.16
C THR A 211 -23.16 -9.95 16.75
N ALA A 212 -21.94 -10.01 17.28
CA ALA A 212 -21.40 -11.18 17.97
C ALA A 212 -21.04 -10.83 19.40
N GLY A 213 -21.67 -11.52 20.35
CA GLY A 213 -21.33 -11.41 21.77
C GLY A 213 -20.02 -12.13 22.12
N PRO A 214 -19.66 -12.15 23.44
CA PRO A 214 -18.38 -12.73 23.93
C PRO A 214 -18.14 -14.18 23.54
N LEU A 215 -19.19 -14.94 23.28
CA LEU A 215 -19.08 -16.37 22.94
C LEU A 215 -18.59 -16.62 21.51
N TYR A 216 -18.66 -15.63 20.60
CA TYR A 216 -18.37 -15.84 19.17
C TYR A 216 -17.48 -14.77 18.55
N ASN A 217 -17.28 -13.62 19.19
CA ASN A 217 -16.51 -12.51 18.61
C ASN A 217 -15.06 -12.90 18.33
N MET A 218 -14.44 -13.65 19.23
CA MET A 218 -13.05 -14.11 19.10
C MET A 218 -12.88 -15.02 17.88
N GLU A 219 -13.83 -15.91 17.60
CA GLU A 219 -13.81 -16.82 16.46
C GLU A 219 -13.91 -16.07 15.14
N PHE A 220 -14.74 -15.03 15.05
CA PHE A 220 -14.80 -14.17 13.88
C PHE A 220 -13.49 -13.41 13.65
N ARG A 221 -12.87 -12.88 14.71
CA ARG A 221 -11.56 -12.22 14.60
C ARG A 221 -10.46 -13.19 14.21
N TYR A 222 -10.49 -14.42 14.72
CA TYR A 222 -9.56 -15.48 14.30
C TYR A 222 -9.72 -15.79 12.80
N GLN A 223 -10.95 -15.96 12.31
CA GLN A 223 -11.20 -16.19 10.89
C GLN A 223 -10.70 -15.02 10.02
N GLN A 224 -10.93 -13.77 10.44
CA GLN A 224 -10.40 -12.59 9.76
C GLN A 224 -8.86 -12.61 9.74
N HIS A 225 -8.22 -12.95 10.86
CA HIS A 225 -6.76 -13.08 10.95
C HIS A 225 -6.22 -14.19 10.03
N GLN A 226 -6.87 -15.35 9.99
CA GLN A 226 -6.47 -16.41 9.07
C GLN A 226 -6.60 -16.00 7.60
N ALA A 227 -7.64 -15.28 7.24
CA ALA A 227 -7.79 -14.72 5.88
C ALA A 227 -6.68 -13.72 5.54
N MET A 228 -6.28 -12.88 6.50
CA MET A 228 -5.15 -11.97 6.33
C MET A 228 -3.83 -12.74 6.13
N LEU A 229 -3.60 -13.83 6.86
CA LEU A 229 -2.43 -14.68 6.66
C LEU A 229 -2.44 -15.37 5.28
N ASN A 230 -3.61 -15.86 4.83
CA ASN A 230 -3.77 -16.44 3.50
C ASN A 230 -3.47 -15.42 2.39
N ALA A 231 -3.78 -14.16 2.61
CA ALA A 231 -3.57 -13.10 1.63
C ALA A 231 -2.11 -12.96 1.18
N ALA A 232 -1.13 -13.28 2.03
CA ALA A 232 0.29 -13.23 1.65
C ALA A 232 0.60 -14.12 0.43
N GLU A 233 0.14 -15.36 0.46
CA GLU A 233 0.35 -16.30 -0.66
C GLU A 233 -0.50 -15.93 -1.89
N LYS A 234 -1.70 -15.37 -1.67
CA LYS A 234 -2.56 -14.91 -2.76
C LYS A 234 -1.99 -13.67 -3.47
N ILE A 235 -1.35 -12.75 -2.74
CA ILE A 235 -0.64 -11.61 -3.33
C ILE A 235 0.54 -12.09 -4.20
N LYS A 236 1.34 -13.04 -3.70
CA LYS A 236 2.44 -13.63 -4.48
C LYS A 236 1.91 -14.34 -5.74
N ALA A 237 0.83 -15.09 -5.62
CA ALA A 237 0.21 -15.78 -6.73
C ALA A 237 -0.40 -14.80 -7.76
N ALA A 238 -1.00 -13.71 -7.30
CA ALA A 238 -1.54 -12.67 -8.16
C ALA A 238 -0.44 -11.96 -8.95
N ASP A 239 0.65 -11.53 -8.29
CA ASP A 239 1.80 -10.89 -8.94
C ASP A 239 2.47 -11.84 -9.96
N LYS A 240 2.66 -13.12 -9.61
CA LYS A 240 3.17 -14.12 -10.54
C LYS A 240 2.28 -14.29 -11.77
N ALA A 241 0.97 -14.46 -11.56
CA ALA A 241 0.01 -14.59 -12.66
C ALA A 241 -0.07 -13.31 -13.50
N PHE A 242 0.11 -12.13 -12.88
CA PHE A 242 0.22 -10.86 -13.58
C PHE A 242 1.45 -10.85 -14.48
N GLY A 243 2.60 -11.28 -13.96
CA GLY A 243 3.85 -11.43 -14.73
C GLY A 243 3.72 -12.37 -15.92
N GLU A 244 3.09 -13.53 -15.73
CA GLU A 244 2.83 -14.52 -16.79
C GLU A 244 1.87 -13.98 -17.88
N THR A 245 0.90 -13.15 -17.49
CA THR A 245 -0.14 -12.63 -18.41
C THR A 245 0.28 -11.35 -19.13
N PHE A 246 0.96 -10.44 -18.40
CA PHE A 246 1.23 -9.08 -18.85
C PHE A 246 2.73 -8.75 -18.95
N GLY A 247 3.61 -9.62 -18.48
CA GLY A 247 5.07 -9.49 -18.59
C GLY A 247 5.71 -8.56 -17.55
N ARG A 248 5.01 -8.21 -16.47
CA ARG A 248 5.51 -7.39 -15.36
C ARG A 248 5.21 -8.07 -14.03
N SER A 249 6.16 -8.03 -13.10
CA SER A 249 6.06 -8.58 -11.74
C SER A 249 6.86 -7.70 -10.78
N TYR A 250 6.40 -7.61 -9.55
CA TYR A 250 6.91 -6.71 -8.51
C TYR A 250 7.39 -7.44 -7.25
N GLY A 251 7.60 -8.77 -7.35
CA GLY A 251 8.12 -9.59 -6.25
C GLY A 251 7.09 -10.02 -5.20
N GLY A 252 5.81 -9.82 -5.46
CA GLY A 252 4.74 -10.21 -4.54
C GLY A 252 4.63 -9.28 -3.33
N VAL A 253 5.08 -9.74 -2.15
CA VAL A 253 4.97 -8.97 -0.89
C VAL A 253 6.19 -8.11 -0.56
N VAL A 254 7.37 -8.47 -1.10
CA VAL A 254 8.63 -7.71 -1.00
C VAL A 254 9.42 -7.86 -2.29
N GLU A 255 10.31 -6.91 -2.55
CA GLU A 255 11.26 -6.99 -3.66
C GLU A 255 12.69 -6.76 -3.14
N ALA A 256 13.57 -7.75 -3.38
CA ALA A 256 14.98 -7.67 -3.06
C ALA A 256 15.78 -7.15 -4.25
N TYR A 257 16.53 -6.08 -4.05
CA TYR A 257 17.39 -5.50 -5.06
C TYR A 257 18.85 -5.53 -4.63
N LYS A 258 19.67 -6.37 -5.28
CA LYS A 258 21.10 -6.57 -4.98
C LYS A 258 21.36 -6.92 -3.50
N CYS A 259 20.51 -7.76 -2.89
CA CYS A 259 20.62 -8.14 -1.48
C CYS A 259 21.51 -9.38 -1.25
N ASP A 260 21.75 -10.24 -2.24
CA ASP A 260 22.36 -11.57 -2.06
C ASP A 260 23.74 -11.55 -1.37
N ASP A 261 24.57 -10.55 -1.66
CA ASP A 261 25.92 -10.37 -1.08
C ASP A 261 26.07 -9.04 -0.33
N ALA A 262 24.94 -8.37 -0.02
CA ALA A 262 24.95 -7.07 0.63
C ALA A 262 25.40 -7.19 2.08
N GLU A 263 26.29 -6.29 2.49
CA GLU A 263 26.72 -6.13 3.89
C GLU A 263 25.79 -5.18 4.65
N ALA A 264 25.23 -4.18 3.94
CA ALA A 264 24.22 -3.28 4.48
C ALA A 264 22.98 -3.30 3.57
N ILE A 265 21.80 -3.52 4.18
CA ILE A 265 20.52 -3.52 3.47
C ILE A 265 19.66 -2.39 4.03
N LEU A 266 19.15 -1.53 3.14
CA LEU A 266 18.17 -0.52 3.49
C LEU A 266 16.78 -1.04 3.13
N ILE A 267 15.87 -1.04 4.11
CA ILE A 267 14.47 -1.40 3.95
C ILE A 267 13.66 -0.12 3.81
N THR A 268 12.78 -0.06 2.81
CA THR A 268 11.87 1.06 2.63
C THR A 268 10.61 0.66 1.85
N LEU A 269 9.65 1.59 1.68
CA LEU A 269 8.42 1.39 0.93
C LEU A 269 8.04 2.66 0.16
N GLY A 270 7.17 2.49 -0.85
CA GLY A 270 6.69 3.61 -1.67
C GLY A 270 7.76 4.20 -2.59
N SER A 271 7.60 5.46 -2.95
CA SER A 271 8.39 6.13 -4.00
C SER A 271 9.88 6.25 -3.71
N VAL A 272 10.29 6.25 -2.43
CA VAL A 272 11.71 6.38 -2.06
C VAL A 272 12.52 5.15 -2.50
N ALA A 273 11.89 4.01 -2.77
CA ALA A 273 12.54 2.83 -3.29
C ALA A 273 13.25 3.09 -4.64
N GLY A 274 12.63 3.86 -5.55
CA GLY A 274 13.24 4.23 -6.82
C GLY A 274 14.52 5.05 -6.65
N THR A 275 14.52 6.05 -5.77
CA THR A 275 15.71 6.82 -5.44
C THR A 275 16.79 5.94 -4.82
N THR A 276 16.39 5.02 -3.94
CA THR A 276 17.32 4.09 -3.27
C THR A 276 17.97 3.14 -4.27
N ARG A 277 17.26 2.65 -5.31
CA ARG A 277 17.85 1.83 -6.39
C ARG A 277 18.98 2.55 -7.08
N CYS A 278 18.79 3.82 -7.45
CA CYS A 278 19.84 4.63 -8.07
C CYS A 278 21.09 4.72 -7.18
N VAL A 279 20.90 4.94 -5.87
CA VAL A 279 22.02 5.00 -4.91
C VAL A 279 22.71 3.65 -4.78
N VAL A 280 21.94 2.56 -4.71
CA VAL A 280 22.53 1.20 -4.67
C VAL A 280 23.38 0.94 -5.91
N ASP A 281 22.92 1.33 -7.10
CA ASP A 281 23.69 1.16 -8.33
C ASP A 281 25.02 1.93 -8.30
N GLU A 282 24.96 3.21 -7.95
CA GLU A 282 26.16 4.08 -7.86
C GLU A 282 27.16 3.60 -6.80
N MET A 283 26.67 3.15 -5.63
CA MET A 283 27.54 2.63 -4.58
C MET A 283 28.13 1.25 -4.94
N ARG A 284 27.37 0.40 -5.64
CA ARG A 284 27.86 -0.88 -6.16
C ARG A 284 28.94 -0.70 -7.22
N GLU A 285 28.85 0.30 -8.09
CA GLU A 285 29.94 0.66 -9.03
C GLU A 285 31.21 1.07 -8.30
N GLN A 286 31.11 1.62 -7.10
CA GLN A 286 32.23 1.93 -6.21
C GLN A 286 32.75 0.70 -5.42
N GLY A 287 32.17 -0.48 -5.63
CA GLY A 287 32.55 -1.74 -4.94
C GLY A 287 31.94 -1.89 -3.54
N LYS A 288 31.01 -1.01 -3.12
CA LYS A 288 30.34 -1.11 -1.82
C LYS A 288 29.21 -2.14 -1.88
N LYS A 289 29.15 -3.04 -0.90
CA LYS A 289 28.16 -4.12 -0.85
C LYS A 289 26.88 -3.68 -0.16
N VAL A 290 26.06 -2.93 -0.86
CA VAL A 290 24.76 -2.42 -0.38
C VAL A 290 23.62 -3.03 -1.17
N GLY A 291 22.44 -3.16 -0.54
CA GLY A 291 21.23 -3.68 -1.16
C GLY A 291 19.99 -2.95 -0.66
N LEU A 292 18.91 -3.02 -1.41
CA LEU A 292 17.59 -2.49 -1.06
C LEU A 292 16.60 -3.63 -0.89
N LEU A 293 15.85 -3.62 0.21
CA LEU A 293 14.65 -4.42 0.38
C LEU A 293 13.43 -3.49 0.36
N LYS A 294 12.63 -3.57 -0.70
CA LYS A 294 11.38 -2.83 -0.81
C LYS A 294 10.25 -3.65 -0.20
N ILE A 295 9.58 -3.11 0.82
CA ILE A 295 8.32 -3.65 1.31
C ILE A 295 7.22 -3.19 0.37
N ARG A 296 6.52 -4.14 -0.25
CA ARG A 296 5.37 -3.88 -1.10
C ARG A 296 4.06 -4.04 -0.33
N CYS A 297 4.06 -4.91 0.67
CA CYS A 297 2.89 -5.22 1.49
C CYS A 297 3.18 -5.00 2.98
N MET A 298 2.44 -4.09 3.62
CA MET A 298 2.55 -3.86 5.07
C MET A 298 1.58 -4.72 5.89
N ARG A 299 0.45 -5.11 5.30
CA ARG A 299 -0.50 -6.09 5.86
C ARG A 299 -1.04 -6.97 4.73
N PRO A 300 -0.86 -8.31 4.84
CA PRO A 300 -0.11 -9.03 5.89
C PRO A 300 1.38 -8.67 5.90
N PHE A 301 2.00 -8.61 7.07
CA PHE A 301 3.42 -8.23 7.18
C PHE A 301 4.32 -9.40 6.72
N PRO A 302 5.24 -9.18 5.77
CA PRO A 302 6.05 -10.23 5.16
C PRO A 302 7.29 -10.60 5.99
N ALA A 303 7.08 -10.93 7.28
CA ALA A 303 8.14 -11.16 8.26
C ALA A 303 9.15 -12.23 7.82
N LYS A 304 8.65 -13.35 7.26
CA LYS A 304 9.50 -14.46 6.83
C LYS A 304 10.41 -14.07 5.66
N GLU A 305 9.85 -13.37 4.68
CA GLU A 305 10.58 -12.91 3.49
C GLU A 305 11.64 -11.88 3.86
N ILE A 306 11.30 -10.92 4.72
CA ILE A 306 12.25 -9.92 5.21
C ILE A 306 13.41 -10.60 5.92
N VAL A 307 13.13 -11.48 6.88
CA VAL A 307 14.14 -12.19 7.65
C VAL A 307 15.06 -13.01 6.74
N GLU A 308 14.49 -13.76 5.78
CA GLU A 308 15.28 -14.59 4.86
C GLU A 308 16.25 -13.77 4.02
N ILE A 309 15.84 -12.58 3.56
CA ILE A 309 16.67 -11.70 2.74
C ILE A 309 17.78 -11.04 3.55
N VAL A 310 17.47 -10.58 4.79
CA VAL A 310 18.43 -9.77 5.54
C VAL A 310 19.34 -10.57 6.50
N LYS A 311 19.04 -11.83 6.80
CA LYS A 311 19.70 -12.64 7.83
C LYS A 311 21.24 -12.73 7.71
N ASN A 312 21.79 -12.52 6.51
CA ASN A 312 23.23 -12.56 6.25
C ASN A 312 23.88 -11.17 6.17
N ALA A 313 23.11 -10.09 6.26
CA ALA A 313 23.64 -8.73 6.27
C ALA A 313 24.36 -8.45 7.61
N LYS A 314 25.30 -7.51 7.59
CA LYS A 314 25.97 -7.05 8.81
C LYS A 314 25.16 -6.00 9.54
N PHE A 315 24.35 -5.22 8.80
CA PHE A 315 23.55 -4.14 9.35
C PHE A 315 22.28 -3.93 8.49
N VAL A 316 21.18 -3.58 9.13
CA VAL A 316 19.92 -3.22 8.46
C VAL A 316 19.53 -1.79 8.84
N GLY A 317 19.15 -0.99 7.85
CA GLY A 317 18.49 0.30 8.06
C GLY A 317 17.02 0.20 7.63
N VAL A 318 16.13 0.90 8.32
CA VAL A 318 14.75 1.11 7.87
C VAL A 318 14.54 2.60 7.67
N LEU A 319 14.26 3.00 6.43
CA LEU A 319 13.92 4.38 6.08
C LEU A 319 12.43 4.48 5.78
N GLU A 320 11.73 5.24 6.59
CA GLU A 320 10.28 5.35 6.55
C GLU A 320 9.77 6.79 6.65
N LYS A 321 8.59 7.04 6.08
CA LYS A 321 7.90 8.34 6.11
C LYS A 321 6.83 8.36 7.21
N ASP A 322 7.19 7.84 8.36
CA ASP A 322 6.33 7.70 9.53
C ASP A 322 7.11 7.86 10.84
N VAL A 323 6.42 8.17 11.89
CA VAL A 323 6.90 8.11 13.27
C VAL A 323 5.75 7.89 14.24
N SER A 324 5.86 6.86 15.08
CA SER A 324 4.96 6.66 16.22
C SER A 324 5.43 7.58 17.36
N PHE A 325 4.68 8.65 17.65
CA PHE A 325 5.08 9.68 18.59
C PHE A 325 5.41 9.13 19.98
N GLY A 326 6.63 9.39 20.44
CA GLY A 326 7.15 8.90 21.71
C GLY A 326 7.81 7.53 21.63
N PHE A 327 7.94 6.98 20.40
CA PHE A 327 8.63 5.72 20.11
C PHE A 327 9.36 5.80 18.76
N GLU A 328 9.54 4.70 18.10
CA GLU A 328 10.22 4.55 16.82
C GLU A 328 9.23 4.64 15.63
N GLY A 329 9.69 4.45 14.41
CA GLY A 329 8.82 4.30 13.25
C GLY A 329 8.10 2.95 13.26
N VAL A 330 6.91 2.92 12.68
CA VAL A 330 6.04 1.73 12.70
C VAL A 330 6.62 0.60 11.86
N VAL A 331 7.22 0.92 10.70
CA VAL A 331 7.86 -0.09 9.84
C VAL A 331 9.07 -0.70 10.52
N TYR A 332 9.91 0.13 11.16
CA TYR A 332 11.06 -0.33 11.92
C TYR A 332 10.64 -1.24 13.08
N THR A 333 9.57 -0.89 13.79
CA THR A 333 9.03 -1.72 14.89
C THR A 333 8.64 -3.12 14.39
N ASP A 334 7.91 -3.20 13.28
CA ASP A 334 7.50 -4.47 12.69
C ASP A 334 8.70 -5.31 12.20
N VAL A 335 9.68 -4.66 11.55
CA VAL A 335 10.94 -5.32 11.11
C VAL A 335 11.72 -5.83 12.32
N SER A 336 11.89 -5.03 13.36
CA SER A 336 12.61 -5.40 14.58
C SER A 336 11.93 -6.58 15.29
N SER A 337 10.60 -6.57 15.36
CA SER A 337 9.80 -7.67 15.89
C SER A 337 10.00 -8.96 15.09
N ALA A 338 10.00 -8.87 13.74
CA ALA A 338 10.23 -10.02 12.87
C ALA A 338 11.63 -10.63 13.07
N LEU A 339 12.67 -9.81 13.09
CA LEU A 339 14.05 -10.23 13.33
C LEU A 339 14.18 -10.91 14.70
N LYS A 340 13.65 -10.29 15.74
CA LYS A 340 13.70 -10.84 17.10
C LYS A 340 12.95 -12.17 17.22
N SER A 341 11.77 -12.27 16.63
CA SER A 341 10.95 -13.50 16.66
C SER A 341 11.63 -14.66 15.91
N ALA A 342 12.43 -14.35 14.89
CA ALA A 342 13.21 -15.34 14.15
C ALA A 342 14.55 -15.68 14.79
N GLY A 343 14.93 -15.04 15.90
CA GLY A 343 16.24 -15.24 16.56
C GLY A 343 17.42 -14.66 15.74
N VAL A 344 17.16 -13.69 14.87
CA VAL A 344 18.19 -13.04 14.05
C VAL A 344 18.70 -11.81 14.78
N GLU A 345 20.00 -11.84 15.14
CA GLU A 345 20.66 -10.76 15.89
C GLU A 345 21.51 -9.87 14.97
N ILE A 346 20.82 -9.08 14.14
CA ILE A 346 21.46 -8.06 13.27
C ILE A 346 21.14 -6.68 13.84
N PRO A 347 22.13 -5.79 13.97
CA PRO A 347 21.86 -4.39 14.34
C PRO A 347 20.93 -3.76 13.31
N ALA A 348 19.86 -3.14 13.78
CA ALA A 348 18.90 -2.44 12.93
C ALA A 348 18.79 -0.97 13.39
N ALA A 349 18.81 -0.04 12.44
CA ALA A 349 18.69 1.40 12.68
C ALA A 349 17.41 1.96 12.05
N ASN A 350 16.77 2.88 12.76
CA ASN A 350 15.56 3.56 12.30
C ASN A 350 15.88 4.96 11.77
N TYR A 351 15.49 5.22 10.53
CA TYR A 351 15.61 6.53 9.87
C TYR A 351 14.22 7.04 9.51
N VAL A 352 13.85 8.18 10.06
CA VAL A 352 12.59 8.88 9.76
C VAL A 352 12.90 10.04 8.81
N GLY A 353 12.31 10.00 7.62
CA GLY A 353 12.52 11.03 6.60
C GLY A 353 11.24 11.30 5.81
N GLY A 354 11.21 12.41 5.08
CA GLY A 354 10.11 12.69 4.15
C GLY A 354 8.78 13.13 4.76
N LEU A 355 8.73 13.34 6.08
CA LEU A 355 7.48 13.79 6.72
C LEU A 355 6.99 15.12 6.12
N GLY A 356 5.68 15.18 5.85
CA GLY A 356 5.04 16.34 5.26
C GLY A 356 5.58 16.70 3.87
N GLY A 357 6.10 15.72 3.11
CA GLY A 357 6.62 15.90 1.75
C GLY A 357 8.04 16.46 1.69
N ARG A 358 8.79 16.45 2.78
CA ARG A 358 10.21 16.86 2.75
C ARG A 358 10.99 15.92 1.83
N SER A 359 11.78 16.50 0.92
CA SER A 359 12.58 15.71 -0.03
C SER A 359 13.63 14.85 0.68
N ILE A 360 13.75 13.60 0.23
CA ILE A 360 14.84 12.70 0.56
C ILE A 360 15.73 12.63 -0.68
N TYR A 361 16.96 13.10 -0.54
CA TYR A 361 17.91 13.16 -1.65
C TYR A 361 18.79 11.90 -1.72
N LYS A 362 19.40 11.65 -2.88
CA LYS A 362 20.39 10.56 -3.04
C LYS A 362 21.51 10.65 -2.00
N THR A 363 21.99 11.85 -1.73
CA THR A 363 23.03 12.12 -0.72
C THR A 363 22.62 11.76 0.71
N ASP A 364 21.33 11.82 1.03
CA ASP A 364 20.83 11.38 2.33
C ASP A 364 20.87 9.85 2.44
N ILE A 365 20.47 9.17 1.38
CA ILE A 365 20.49 7.71 1.31
C ILE A 365 21.92 7.17 1.28
N GLU A 366 22.83 7.83 0.53
CA GLU A 366 24.27 7.52 0.54
C GLU A 366 24.83 7.58 1.96
N LYS A 367 24.54 8.66 2.70
CA LYS A 367 24.96 8.83 4.08
C LYS A 367 24.42 7.73 4.98
N ILE A 368 23.15 7.35 4.84
CA ILE A 368 22.57 6.22 5.57
C ILE A 368 23.39 4.95 5.33
N TYR A 369 23.66 4.61 4.07
CA TYR A 369 24.46 3.42 3.75
C TYR A 369 25.90 3.51 4.29
N GLU A 370 26.52 4.68 4.29
CA GLU A 370 27.83 4.88 4.88
C GLU A 370 27.84 4.66 6.39
N GLU A 371 26.84 5.15 7.10
CA GLU A 371 26.65 4.88 8.53
C GLU A 371 26.43 3.38 8.82
N LEU A 372 25.62 2.69 8.00
CA LEU A 372 25.39 1.26 8.14
C LEU A 372 26.66 0.44 7.87
N LEU A 373 27.40 0.74 6.80
CA LEU A 373 28.64 0.03 6.44
C LEU A 373 29.75 0.28 7.48
N ALA A 374 29.82 1.48 8.04
CA ALA A 374 30.79 1.83 9.09
C ALA A 374 30.40 1.29 10.48
N GLY A 375 29.18 0.79 10.66
CA GLY A 375 28.66 0.37 11.97
C GLY A 375 28.44 1.52 12.94
N THR A 376 28.27 2.76 12.45
CA THR A 376 28.08 3.98 13.26
C THR A 376 26.61 4.40 13.35
N ALA A 377 25.73 3.70 12.65
CA ALA A 377 24.29 3.95 12.70
C ALA A 377 23.75 3.74 14.13
N LYS A 378 22.86 4.62 14.54
CA LYS A 378 22.28 4.57 15.89
C LYS A 378 21.23 3.47 15.97
N VAL A 379 21.33 2.63 16.98
CA VAL A 379 20.36 1.57 17.30
C VAL A 379 19.59 1.98 18.55
N GLY A 380 18.25 1.78 18.55
CA GLY A 380 17.39 2.07 19.69
C GLY A 380 16.95 3.52 19.83
N GLU A 381 17.17 4.34 18.80
CA GLU A 381 16.57 5.67 18.67
C GLU A 381 16.30 6.01 17.21
N ALA A 382 15.22 6.74 16.93
CA ALA A 382 14.90 7.19 15.58
C ALA A 382 15.82 8.36 15.16
N SER A 383 16.49 8.20 14.00
CA SER A 383 17.33 9.22 13.39
C SER A 383 16.53 9.99 12.34
N PHE A 384 16.31 11.30 12.57
CA PHE A 384 15.56 12.13 11.61
C PHE A 384 16.46 12.64 10.49
N VAL A 385 16.14 12.27 9.28
CA VAL A 385 16.84 12.65 8.04
C VAL A 385 16.50 14.10 7.68
N ASN A 386 17.50 14.93 7.40
CA ASN A 386 17.35 16.35 7.02
C ASN A 386 16.60 17.22 8.04
N LEU A 387 16.64 16.87 9.32
CA LEU A 387 16.03 17.69 10.36
C LEU A 387 16.71 19.07 10.46
N ARG A 388 15.93 20.13 10.43
CA ARG A 388 16.38 21.50 10.66
C ARG A 388 16.53 21.74 12.18
N ARG A 389 17.66 21.28 12.75
CA ARG A 389 17.94 21.39 14.19
C ARG A 389 17.99 22.82 14.69
N ASP A 390 18.39 23.75 13.81
CA ASP A 390 18.38 25.19 14.05
C ASP A 390 16.99 25.78 14.34
N ILE A 391 15.94 25.15 13.88
CA ILE A 391 14.55 25.60 14.09
C ILE A 391 13.90 24.88 15.27
N CYS A 392 14.18 23.59 15.48
CA CYS A 392 13.47 22.79 16.49
C CYS A 392 14.14 22.80 17.87
N GLY A 393 15.27 23.50 18.02
CA GLY A 393 15.96 23.62 19.31
C GLY A 393 16.60 22.33 19.83
N ALA A 394 16.88 21.37 18.93
CA ALA A 394 17.43 20.05 19.23
C ALA A 394 18.95 19.99 18.94
#